data_88dbdd8f09baa743f219aed3eeebcd28
#
_entry.id   88dbdd8f09baa743f219aed3eeebcd28
#
_cell.length_a   1.000
_cell.length_b   1.000
_cell.length_c   1.000
_cell.angle_alpha   90.00
_cell.angle_beta   90.00
_cell.angle_gamma   90.00
#
_symmetry.space_group_name_H-M   'P 1'
#
loop_
_entity.id
_entity.type
_entity.pdbx_description
1 polymer ?
#
loop_
_entity_poly.entity_id
_entity_poly.type
_entity_poly.pdbx_seq_one_letter_code
_entity_poly.pdbx_strand_id
1 'polypeptide(L)'
;MNQTHKYGIIAGKLVENSINTYQVSDMVEKPKEKDAPSNMSIIGRYILTPDIFNILENIKPDKNGEIQITDALNIQAKEGKVIAYKFKGKRFDCGSVTGFLEANNYFAKNL
;
A
#
# COMPACT_ATOMS: atom_id res chain seq x y z
N MET A 1 -1.15 -0.81 15.30
CA MET A 1 -2.11 -1.33 14.31
C MET A 1 -1.90 -2.83 14.11
N ASN A 2 -2.95 -3.62 14.27
CA ASN A 2 -2.86 -5.07 14.30
C ASN A 2 -3.31 -5.77 13.00
N GLN A 3 -3.43 -5.04 11.89
CA GLN A 3 -3.90 -5.56 10.60
C GLN A 3 -2.88 -5.46 9.47
N THR A 4 -1.60 -5.26 9.80
CA THR A 4 -0.53 -5.14 8.80
C THR A 4 -0.41 -6.37 7.90
N HIS A 5 -0.77 -7.54 8.41
CA HIS A 5 -0.76 -8.80 7.67
C HIS A 5 -1.74 -8.86 6.50
N LYS A 6 -2.66 -7.89 6.39
CA LYS A 6 -3.67 -7.81 5.30
C LYS A 6 -3.25 -6.89 4.16
N TYR A 7 -2.23 -6.06 4.35
CA TYR A 7 -1.89 -4.97 3.42
C TYR A 7 -0.41 -4.92 3.14
N GLY A 8 -0.06 -4.32 2.01
CA GLY A 8 1.29 -3.83 1.80
C GLY A 8 1.54 -2.64 2.73
N ILE A 9 2.71 -2.60 3.34
CA ILE A 9 3.10 -1.54 4.29
C ILE A 9 4.31 -0.81 3.74
N ILE A 10 4.28 0.51 3.82
CA ILE A 10 5.38 1.36 3.35
C ILE A 10 6.19 1.93 4.50
N ALA A 11 7.46 2.19 4.22
CA ALA A 11 8.29 3.10 4.99
C ALA A 11 8.68 4.27 4.11
N GLY A 12 8.73 5.47 4.68
CA GLY A 12 9.10 6.65 3.91
C GLY A 12 9.26 7.88 4.78
N LYS A 13 9.77 8.94 4.19
CA LYS A 13 9.95 10.24 4.84
C LYS A 13 9.01 11.26 4.22
N LEU A 14 8.45 12.12 5.06
CA LEU A 14 7.63 13.24 4.62
C LEU A 14 8.46 14.13 3.68
N VAL A 15 7.89 14.44 2.52
CA VAL A 15 8.50 15.36 1.56
C VAL A 15 8.51 16.77 2.15
N GLU A 16 9.61 17.50 1.98
CA GLU A 16 9.75 18.87 2.46
C GLU A 16 8.61 19.76 1.93
N ASN A 17 8.08 20.61 2.80
CA ASN A 17 6.94 21.48 2.52
C ASN A 17 5.62 20.74 2.20
N SER A 18 5.53 19.47 2.54
CA SER A 18 4.31 18.66 2.40
C SER A 18 3.83 18.19 3.77
N ILE A 19 2.52 17.96 3.89
CA ILE A 19 1.92 17.42 5.12
C ILE A 19 1.39 16.00 4.92
N ASN A 20 1.37 15.50 3.68
CA ASN A 20 0.71 14.23 3.35
C ASN A 20 1.39 13.46 2.21
N THR A 21 2.54 13.92 1.75
CA THR A 21 3.30 13.28 0.68
C THR A 21 4.60 12.71 1.22
N TYR A 22 4.86 11.44 0.96
CA TYR A 22 6.02 10.72 1.49
C TYR A 22 6.88 10.18 0.35
N GLN A 23 8.19 10.37 0.47
CA GLN A 23 9.15 9.66 -0.38
C GLN A 23 9.30 8.25 0.18
N VAL A 24 8.86 7.25 -0.58
CA VAL A 24 8.89 5.86 -0.14
C VAL A 24 10.31 5.29 -0.28
N SER A 25 10.76 4.60 0.75
CA SER A 25 12.08 3.95 0.77
C SER A 25 11.99 2.42 0.82
N ASP A 26 10.87 1.89 1.28
CA ASP A 26 10.68 0.45 1.39
C ASP A 26 9.19 0.10 1.36
N MET A 27 8.88 -1.10 0.86
CA MET A 27 7.53 -1.67 0.83
C MET A 27 7.60 -3.15 1.17
N VAL A 28 6.70 -3.60 2.03
CA VAL A 28 6.60 -5.02 2.40
C VAL A 28 5.16 -5.47 2.25
N GLU A 29 4.94 -6.54 1.48
CA GLU A 29 3.61 -7.12 1.29
C GLU A 29 3.22 -7.97 2.50
N LYS A 30 2.11 -7.63 3.13
CA LYS A 30 1.47 -8.38 4.22
C LYS A 30 2.44 -8.83 5.33
N PRO A 31 3.23 -7.91 5.91
CA PRO A 31 4.18 -8.28 6.95
C PRO A 31 3.45 -8.64 8.25
N LYS A 32 4.11 -9.41 9.08
CA LYS A 32 3.69 -9.56 10.48
C LYS A 32 3.85 -8.21 11.19
N GLU A 33 3.02 -7.96 12.19
CA GLU A 33 3.01 -6.66 12.90
C GLU A 33 4.42 -6.25 13.39
N LYS A 34 5.16 -7.21 13.94
CA LYS A 34 6.53 -6.97 14.44
C LYS A 34 7.55 -6.63 13.34
N ASP A 35 7.27 -7.05 12.10
CA ASP A 35 8.15 -6.88 10.95
C ASP A 35 7.71 -5.72 10.04
N ALA A 36 6.59 -5.08 10.38
CA ALA A 36 6.04 -3.97 9.59
C ALA A 36 6.93 -2.72 9.75
N PRO A 37 7.36 -2.09 8.64
CA PRO A 37 8.22 -0.90 8.72
C PRO A 37 7.51 0.34 9.25
N SER A 38 6.17 0.36 9.21
CA SER A 38 5.35 1.46 9.70
C SER A 38 3.90 0.99 9.88
N ASN A 39 3.00 1.91 10.15
CA ASN A 39 1.56 1.67 10.15
C ASN A 39 0.85 2.26 8.91
N MET A 40 1.61 2.66 7.89
CA MET A 40 1.06 3.20 6.65
C MET A 40 0.82 2.08 5.64
N SER A 41 -0.45 1.81 5.36
CA SER A 41 -0.87 0.73 4.47
C SER A 41 -1.20 1.23 3.07
N ILE A 42 -0.91 0.39 2.09
CA ILE A 42 -1.26 0.60 0.70
C ILE A 42 -2.71 0.18 0.50
N ILE A 43 -3.51 1.04 -0.13
CA ILE A 43 -4.93 0.78 -0.35
C ILE A 43 -5.25 0.23 -1.74
N GLY A 44 -4.24 -0.05 -2.57
CA GLY A 44 -4.44 -0.60 -3.91
C GLY A 44 -4.81 0.44 -4.97
N ARG A 45 -4.52 1.72 -4.74
CA ARG A 45 -4.64 2.78 -5.74
C ARG A 45 -3.27 3.21 -6.19
N TYR A 46 -2.99 3.05 -7.48
CA TYR A 46 -1.66 3.29 -8.05
C TYR A 46 -1.74 4.14 -9.31
N ILE A 47 -0.76 5.02 -9.46
CA ILE A 47 -0.41 5.62 -10.75
C ILE A 47 0.94 5.02 -11.10
N LEU A 48 0.98 4.23 -12.17
CA LEU A 48 2.15 3.45 -12.54
C LEU A 48 2.77 4.03 -13.82
N THR A 49 4.10 3.98 -13.88
CA THR A 49 4.86 4.33 -15.09
C THR A 49 5.11 3.08 -15.93
N PRO A 50 5.30 3.21 -17.27
CA PRO A 50 5.43 2.04 -18.16
C PRO A 50 6.59 1.10 -17.83
N ASP A 51 7.66 1.58 -17.21
CA ASP A 51 8.81 0.78 -16.80
C ASP A 51 8.48 -0.33 -15.79
N ILE A 52 7.30 -0.24 -15.14
CA ILE A 52 6.83 -1.29 -14.23
C ILE A 52 6.73 -2.66 -14.92
N PHE A 53 6.39 -2.68 -16.21
CA PHE A 53 6.26 -3.95 -16.94
C PHE A 53 7.60 -4.66 -17.10
N ASN A 54 8.68 -3.92 -17.38
CA ASN A 54 10.02 -4.49 -17.46
C ASN A 54 10.48 -5.04 -16.11
N ILE A 55 10.13 -4.37 -15.04
CA ILE A 55 10.46 -4.82 -13.68
C ILE A 55 9.69 -6.12 -13.37
N LEU A 56 8.38 -6.15 -13.67
CA LEU A 56 7.54 -7.32 -13.42
C LEU A 56 8.01 -8.56 -14.19
N GLU A 57 8.49 -8.40 -15.42
CA GLU A 57 9.02 -9.50 -16.23
C GLU A 57 10.26 -10.15 -15.59
N ASN A 58 11.02 -9.41 -14.80
CA ASN A 58 12.27 -9.86 -14.19
C ASN A 58 12.17 -10.25 -12.72
N ILE A 59 11.00 -10.08 -12.13
CA ILE A 59 10.76 -10.46 -10.73
C ILE A 59 10.49 -11.96 -10.66
N LYS A 60 11.11 -12.61 -9.68
CA LYS A 60 10.83 -14.02 -9.37
C LYS A 60 9.52 -14.12 -8.59
N PRO A 61 8.68 -15.13 -8.90
CA PRO A 61 7.50 -15.42 -8.09
C PRO A 61 7.85 -15.62 -6.62
N ASP A 62 6.89 -15.29 -5.74
CA ASP A 62 7.02 -15.56 -4.32
C ASP A 62 6.86 -17.05 -4.01
N LYS A 63 6.87 -17.40 -2.71
CA LYS A 63 6.73 -18.81 -2.26
C LYS A 63 5.41 -19.46 -2.69
N ASN A 64 4.40 -18.67 -3.05
CA ASN A 64 3.10 -19.16 -3.52
C ASN A 64 2.98 -19.17 -5.05
N GLY A 65 4.06 -18.84 -5.77
CA GLY A 65 4.07 -18.75 -7.22
C GLY A 65 3.45 -17.47 -7.77
N GLU A 66 3.22 -16.46 -6.95
CA GLU A 66 2.61 -15.19 -7.35
C GLU A 66 3.66 -14.10 -7.55
N ILE A 67 3.44 -13.26 -8.55
CA ILE A 67 4.23 -12.05 -8.78
C ILE A 67 3.48 -10.88 -8.15
N GLN A 68 4.09 -10.28 -7.13
CA GLN A 68 3.47 -9.18 -6.37
C GLN A 68 3.88 -7.83 -6.94
N ILE A 69 2.88 -6.97 -7.19
CA ILE A 69 3.16 -5.59 -7.62
C ILE A 69 3.95 -4.81 -6.56
N THR A 70 3.76 -5.12 -5.29
CA THR A 70 4.50 -4.50 -4.19
C THR A 70 5.99 -4.72 -4.32
N ASP A 71 6.43 -5.88 -4.78
CA ASP A 71 7.85 -6.18 -5.02
C ASP A 71 8.42 -5.30 -6.13
N ALA A 72 7.67 -5.11 -7.21
CA ALA A 72 8.08 -4.23 -8.30
C ALA A 72 8.17 -2.77 -7.84
N LEU A 73 7.17 -2.31 -7.11
CA LEU A 73 7.15 -0.96 -6.55
C LEU A 73 8.28 -0.75 -5.54
N ASN A 74 8.64 -1.78 -4.80
CA ASN A 74 9.77 -1.72 -3.86
C ASN A 74 11.09 -1.49 -4.58
N ILE A 75 11.29 -2.13 -5.74
CA ILE A 75 12.47 -1.87 -6.59
C ILE A 75 12.50 -0.39 -7.00
N GLN A 76 11.38 0.15 -7.48
CA GLN A 76 11.29 1.56 -7.84
C GLN A 76 11.50 2.48 -6.62
N ALA A 77 11.01 2.09 -5.45
CA ALA A 77 11.19 2.85 -4.21
C ALA A 77 12.67 2.93 -3.81
N LYS A 78 13.41 1.84 -3.95
CA LYS A 78 14.87 1.81 -3.71
C LYS A 78 15.62 2.75 -4.65
N GLU A 79 15.08 3.02 -5.83
CA GLU A 79 15.63 3.98 -6.80
C GLU A 79 15.14 5.43 -6.58
N GLY A 80 14.34 5.66 -5.53
CA GLY A 80 13.81 6.99 -5.22
C GLY A 80 12.66 7.45 -6.11
N LYS A 81 11.97 6.53 -6.78
CA LYS A 81 10.95 6.84 -7.80
C LYS A 81 9.51 6.72 -7.32
N VAL A 82 9.27 6.41 -6.05
CA VAL A 82 7.92 6.18 -5.53
C VAL A 82 7.55 7.22 -4.48
N ILE A 83 6.37 7.80 -4.68
CA ILE A 83 5.76 8.74 -3.74
C ILE A 83 4.47 8.13 -3.23
N ALA A 84 4.22 8.24 -1.94
CA ALA A 84 2.96 7.88 -1.32
C ALA A 84 2.20 9.13 -0.90
N TYR A 85 0.93 9.18 -1.24
CA TYR A 85 0.03 10.25 -0.81
C TYR A 85 -0.92 9.71 0.27
N LYS A 86 -0.82 10.28 1.46
CA LYS A 86 -1.73 9.97 2.56
C LYS A 86 -3.00 10.77 2.38
N PHE A 87 -4.03 10.14 1.80
CA PHE A 87 -5.27 10.84 1.46
C PHE A 87 -6.11 11.16 2.71
N LYS A 88 -6.91 12.20 2.57
CA LYS A 88 -7.99 12.49 3.53
C LYS A 88 -9.23 11.75 3.08
N GLY A 89 -9.82 11.01 3.95
CA GLY A 89 -11.01 10.25 3.62
C GLY A 89 -11.11 9.00 4.45
N LYS A 90 -12.15 8.26 4.20
CA LYS A 90 -12.45 7.04 4.93
C LYS A 90 -12.42 5.85 3.99
N ARG A 91 -11.72 4.81 4.39
CA ARG A 91 -11.64 3.55 3.63
C ARG A 91 -12.40 2.47 4.37
N PHE A 92 -13.13 1.66 3.60
CA PHE A 92 -13.80 0.47 4.10
C PHE A 92 -13.26 -0.75 3.37
N ASP A 93 -12.95 -1.80 4.10
CA ASP A 93 -12.63 -3.10 3.52
C ASP A 93 -13.91 -3.94 3.48
N CYS A 94 -14.55 -3.97 2.31
CA CYS A 94 -15.80 -4.71 2.11
C CYS A 94 -15.57 -6.22 1.88
N GLY A 95 -14.35 -6.70 2.01
CA GLY A 95 -14.00 -8.12 1.92
C GLY A 95 -14.40 -8.94 3.16
N SER A 96 -14.91 -8.29 4.20
CA SER A 96 -15.50 -8.93 5.38
C SER A 96 -16.94 -8.46 5.58
N VAL A 97 -17.75 -9.27 6.26
CA VAL A 97 -19.14 -8.89 6.60
C VAL A 97 -19.16 -7.62 7.43
N THR A 98 -18.30 -7.52 8.43
CA THR A 98 -18.20 -6.35 9.29
C THR A 98 -17.84 -5.09 8.50
N GLY A 99 -16.81 -5.14 7.66
CA GLY A 99 -16.41 -4.00 6.83
C GLY A 99 -17.48 -3.58 5.85
N PHE A 100 -18.17 -4.53 5.24
CA PHE A 100 -19.29 -4.27 4.35
C PHE A 100 -20.45 -3.54 5.08
N LEU A 101 -20.81 -3.99 6.27
CA LEU A 101 -21.84 -3.35 7.08
C LEU A 101 -21.42 -1.96 7.55
N GLU A 102 -20.19 -1.77 7.95
CA GLU A 102 -19.65 -0.45 8.31
C GLU A 102 -19.75 0.55 7.17
N ALA A 103 -19.41 0.11 5.96
CA ALA A 103 -19.53 0.96 4.77
C ALA A 103 -20.97 1.37 4.51
N ASN A 104 -21.90 0.40 4.53
CA ASN A 104 -23.32 0.67 4.34
C ASN A 104 -23.86 1.63 5.40
N ASN A 105 -23.55 1.43 6.65
CA ASN A 105 -24.01 2.29 7.74
C ASN A 105 -23.45 3.71 7.63
N TYR A 106 -22.20 3.84 7.24
CA TYR A 106 -21.59 5.16 7.03
C TYR A 106 -22.31 5.91 5.91
N PHE A 107 -22.49 5.30 4.76
CA PHE A 107 -23.16 5.95 3.64
C PHE A 107 -24.64 6.22 3.91
N ALA A 108 -25.33 5.34 4.61
CA ALA A 108 -26.70 5.57 5.02
C ALA A 108 -26.88 6.82 5.88
N LYS A 109 -25.91 7.10 6.75
CA LYS A 109 -25.94 8.29 7.64
C LYS A 109 -25.52 9.58 6.94
N ASN A 110 -24.77 9.48 5.84
CA ASN A 110 -24.16 10.63 5.19
C ASN A 110 -24.71 10.92 3.78
N LEU A 111 -25.86 10.38 3.48
CA LEU A 111 -26.60 10.66 2.24
C LEU A 111 -27.18 12.07 2.22
#